data_b0ba290cfa3d66b7c79abe3bbe77e697
#
_entry.id   b0ba290cfa3d66b7c79abe3bbe77e697
#
_cell.length_a   1.000
_cell.length_b   1.000
_cell.length_c   1.000
_cell.angle_alpha   90.00
_cell.angle_beta   90.00
_cell.angle_gamma   90.00
#
_symmetry.space_group_name_H-M   'P 1'
#
loop_
_entity.id
_entity.type
_entity.pdbx_description
1 polymer ?
#
loop_
_entity_poly.entity_id
_entity_poly.type
_entity_poly.pdbx_seq_one_letter_code
_entity_poly.pdbx_strand_id
1 'polypeptide(L)'
;MGRRVFEVFCVLACLAVSVYGLAQEGHPLTGTWSGDWGPTGTQRNHVTLVMNWDGKNVTGMINPGPDAIPLASVFLDVTNWTVRIEADAKDPSGSPVHISAEGKLDDIGSYHRKITGTWRQGAAKGDFRVTRD
;
A
#
# COMPACT_ATOMS: atom_id res chain seq x y z
N MET A 1 -3.55 -5.55 50.80
CA MET A 1 -4.49 -4.87 49.93
C MET A 1 -3.83 -4.11 48.79
N GLY A 2 -2.65 -3.47 48.92
CA GLY A 2 -1.98 -2.80 47.82
C GLY A 2 -1.53 -3.70 46.66
N ARG A 3 -1.32 -4.96 46.93
CA ARG A 3 -0.87 -5.94 45.94
C ARG A 3 -1.92 -6.25 44.86
N ARG A 4 -3.19 -6.35 45.27
CA ARG A 4 -4.29 -6.62 44.30
C ARG A 4 -4.58 -5.45 43.39
N VAL A 5 -4.49 -4.23 43.90
CA VAL A 5 -4.67 -3.01 43.10
C VAL A 5 -3.58 -2.87 42.06
N PHE A 6 -2.35 -3.19 42.41
CA PHE A 6 -1.19 -3.15 41.48
C PHE A 6 -1.33 -4.18 40.36
N GLU A 7 -1.77 -5.40 40.66
CA GLU A 7 -1.97 -6.44 39.64
C GLU A 7 -3.05 -6.06 38.64
N VAL A 8 -4.18 -5.52 39.09
CA VAL A 8 -5.26 -5.05 38.24
C VAL A 8 -4.80 -3.92 37.33
N PHE A 9 -4.01 -3.00 37.84
CA PHE A 9 -3.46 -1.89 37.06
C PHE A 9 -2.54 -2.37 35.94
N CYS A 10 -1.66 -3.35 36.19
CA CYS A 10 -0.79 -3.93 35.20
C CYS A 10 -1.57 -4.63 34.06
N VAL A 11 -2.63 -5.36 34.38
CA VAL A 11 -3.48 -6.04 33.39
C VAL A 11 -4.16 -5.03 32.47
N LEU A 12 -4.71 -3.95 33.02
CA LEU A 12 -5.33 -2.90 32.22
C LEU A 12 -4.35 -2.19 31.31
N ALA A 13 -3.12 -1.92 31.78
CA ALA A 13 -2.07 -1.33 30.96
C ALA A 13 -1.67 -2.23 29.78
N CYS A 14 -1.54 -3.55 30.00
CA CYS A 14 -1.23 -4.51 28.94
C CYS A 14 -2.32 -4.58 27.87
N LEU A 15 -3.60 -4.56 28.26
CA LEU A 15 -4.72 -4.55 27.34
C LEU A 15 -4.75 -3.29 26.47
N ALA A 16 -4.50 -2.12 27.06
CA ALA A 16 -4.45 -0.86 26.33
C ALA A 16 -3.33 -0.85 25.28
N VAL A 17 -2.15 -1.35 25.61
CA VAL A 17 -1.01 -1.46 24.68
C VAL A 17 -1.33 -2.40 23.53
N SER A 18 -1.99 -3.54 23.79
CA SER A 18 -2.35 -4.51 22.76
C SER A 18 -3.34 -3.92 21.75
N VAL A 19 -4.36 -3.20 22.20
CA VAL A 19 -5.32 -2.53 21.32
C VAL A 19 -4.65 -1.46 20.47
N TYR A 20 -3.76 -0.68 21.05
CA TYR A 20 -3.02 0.35 20.33
C TYR A 20 -2.11 -0.24 19.23
N GLY A 21 -1.41 -1.34 19.53
CA GLY A 21 -0.57 -2.05 18.56
C GLY A 21 -1.37 -2.58 17.37
N LEU A 22 -2.55 -3.17 17.59
CA LEU A 22 -3.42 -3.65 16.53
C LEU A 22 -3.91 -2.50 15.63
N ALA A 23 -4.20 -1.33 16.18
CA ALA A 23 -4.63 -0.17 15.41
C ALA A 23 -3.51 0.35 14.50
N GLN A 24 -2.23 0.28 14.91
CA GLN A 24 -1.10 0.69 14.11
C GLN A 24 -0.77 -0.27 12.96
N GLU A 25 -1.01 -1.56 13.15
CA GLU A 25 -0.73 -2.59 12.15
C GLU A 25 -1.90 -2.83 11.19
N GLY A 26 -3.01 -2.14 11.40
CA GLY A 26 -4.29 -2.48 10.79
C GLY A 26 -4.58 -1.91 9.42
N HIS A 27 -3.71 -1.08 8.80
CA HIS A 27 -4.05 -0.51 7.50
C HIS A 27 -3.98 -1.58 6.39
N PRO A 28 -5.06 -1.76 5.60
CA PRO A 28 -5.13 -2.85 4.62
C PRO A 28 -4.06 -2.83 3.54
N LEU A 29 -3.48 -1.67 3.23
CA LEU A 29 -2.49 -1.52 2.17
C LEU A 29 -1.05 -1.68 2.63
N THR A 30 -0.80 -1.74 3.93
CA THR A 30 0.57 -1.85 4.45
C THR A 30 1.23 -3.15 4.01
N GLY A 31 2.45 -3.05 3.50
CA GLY A 31 3.27 -4.19 3.16
C GLY A 31 3.98 -4.05 1.82
N THR A 32 4.60 -5.13 1.38
CA THR A 32 5.26 -5.24 0.09
C THR A 32 4.37 -6.02 -0.86
N TRP A 33 4.14 -5.45 -2.03
CA TRP A 33 3.27 -5.99 -3.05
C TRP A 33 4.08 -6.27 -4.30
N SER A 34 3.95 -7.45 -4.86
CA SER A 34 4.69 -7.88 -6.05
C SER A 34 3.74 -8.38 -7.12
N GLY A 35 4.07 -8.09 -8.36
CA GLY A 35 3.28 -8.54 -9.49
C GLY A 35 3.83 -8.02 -10.81
N ASP A 36 2.93 -7.68 -11.72
CA ASP A 36 3.29 -7.23 -13.04
C ASP A 36 2.38 -6.12 -13.55
N TRP A 37 2.89 -5.37 -14.51
CA TRP A 37 2.16 -4.34 -15.23
C TRP A 37 2.59 -4.33 -16.69
N GLY A 38 1.76 -3.80 -17.55
CA GLY A 38 2.10 -3.68 -18.95
C GLY A 38 0.97 -3.14 -19.79
N PRO A 39 1.28 -2.69 -21.03
CA PRO A 39 0.27 -2.17 -21.96
C PRO A 39 -0.59 -3.27 -22.59
N THR A 40 -0.11 -4.52 -22.62
CA THR A 40 -0.82 -5.67 -23.20
C THR A 40 -0.65 -6.90 -22.33
N GLY A 41 -1.40 -7.96 -22.64
CA GLY A 41 -1.28 -9.25 -21.94
C GLY A 41 0.04 -9.98 -22.19
N THR A 42 0.78 -9.62 -23.24
CA THR A 42 2.06 -10.25 -23.60
C THR A 42 3.28 -9.40 -23.26
N GLN A 43 3.11 -8.10 -23.12
CA GLN A 43 4.18 -7.18 -22.73
C GLN A 43 4.03 -6.85 -21.24
N ARG A 44 4.63 -7.70 -20.39
CA ARG A 44 4.53 -7.58 -18.94
C ARG A 44 5.89 -7.23 -18.33
N ASN A 45 5.87 -6.38 -17.34
CA ASN A 45 7.04 -5.98 -16.57
C ASN A 45 6.80 -6.30 -15.10
N HIS A 46 7.83 -6.74 -14.39
CA HIS A 46 7.74 -6.94 -12.96
C HIS A 46 7.61 -5.59 -12.25
N VAL A 47 6.80 -5.54 -11.20
CA VAL A 47 6.66 -4.37 -10.34
C VAL A 47 6.63 -4.79 -8.88
N THR A 48 7.32 -4.01 -8.05
CA THR A 48 7.23 -4.10 -6.59
C THR A 48 6.71 -2.79 -6.06
N LEU A 49 5.72 -2.86 -5.20
CA LEU A 49 5.11 -1.69 -4.57
C LEU A 49 5.24 -1.85 -3.06
N VAL A 50 5.90 -0.91 -2.40
CA VAL A 50 6.01 -0.89 -0.94
C VAL A 50 5.13 0.20 -0.39
N MET A 51 4.23 -0.16 0.52
CA MET A 51 3.33 0.80 1.16
C MET A 51 3.41 0.71 2.67
N ASN A 52 3.41 1.86 3.31
CA ASN A 52 3.48 2.00 4.76
C ASN A 52 2.39 2.94 5.25
N TRP A 53 1.95 2.73 6.47
CA TRP A 53 0.98 3.58 7.15
C TRP A 53 1.68 4.35 8.26
N ASP A 54 1.65 5.68 8.21
CA ASP A 54 2.28 6.53 9.21
C ASP A 54 1.32 6.97 10.34
N GLY A 55 0.12 6.40 10.36
CA GLY A 55 -0.94 6.76 11.30
C GLY A 55 -1.93 7.77 10.72
N LYS A 56 -1.62 8.36 9.57
CA LYS A 56 -2.45 9.38 8.92
C LYS A 56 -2.57 9.17 7.42
N ASN A 57 -1.47 8.85 6.75
CA ASN A 57 -1.41 8.66 5.31
C ASN A 57 -0.68 7.38 4.95
N VAL A 58 -1.03 6.81 3.79
CA VAL A 58 -0.25 5.74 3.18
C VAL A 58 0.85 6.40 2.36
N THR A 59 2.08 5.97 2.60
CA THR A 59 3.27 6.41 1.88
C THR A 59 3.98 5.19 1.29
N GLY A 60 4.92 5.41 0.40
CA GLY A 60 5.68 4.29 -0.14
C GLY A 60 6.38 4.62 -1.44
N MET A 61 6.72 3.58 -2.19
CA MET A 61 7.47 3.70 -3.42
C MET A 61 7.19 2.55 -4.38
N ILE A 62 7.41 2.81 -5.65
CA ILE A 62 7.38 1.82 -6.72
C ILE A 62 8.82 1.42 -7.01
N ASN A 63 9.07 0.12 -7.12
CA ASN A 63 10.38 -0.48 -7.45
C ASN A 63 11.51 0.05 -6.57
N PRO A 64 11.59 -0.38 -5.29
CA PRO A 64 12.65 0.06 -4.37
C PRO A 64 14.04 -0.13 -4.97
N GLY A 65 14.92 0.85 -4.76
CA GLY A 65 16.27 0.84 -5.27
C GLY A 65 16.69 2.21 -5.79
N PRO A 66 17.76 2.28 -6.60
CA PRO A 66 18.28 3.57 -7.11
C PRO A 66 17.28 4.36 -7.95
N ASP A 67 16.39 3.66 -8.66
CA ASP A 67 15.38 4.28 -9.53
C ASP A 67 13.98 4.24 -8.92
N ALA A 68 13.88 4.16 -7.61
CA ALA A 68 12.59 4.11 -6.91
C ALA A 68 11.75 5.35 -7.20
N ILE A 69 10.46 5.13 -7.42
CA ILE A 69 9.50 6.21 -7.68
C ILE A 69 8.67 6.40 -6.41
N PRO A 70 8.81 7.55 -5.72
CA PRO A 70 8.02 7.80 -4.53
C PRO A 70 6.55 8.00 -4.88
N LEU A 71 5.67 7.49 -4.02
CA LEU A 71 4.23 7.70 -4.16
C LEU A 71 3.88 9.13 -3.71
N ALA A 72 3.13 9.83 -4.55
CA ALA A 72 2.66 11.18 -4.22
C ALA A 72 1.41 11.14 -3.34
N SER A 73 0.48 10.23 -3.64
CA SER A 73 -0.70 10.02 -2.82
C SER A 73 -1.25 8.61 -3.01
N VAL A 74 -1.87 8.08 -1.96
CA VAL A 74 -2.60 6.80 -2.01
C VAL A 74 -3.92 7.01 -1.30
N PHE A 75 -5.00 6.65 -1.95
CA PHE A 75 -6.34 6.73 -1.38
C PHE A 75 -7.03 5.37 -1.46
N LEU A 76 -7.56 4.92 -0.33
CA LEU A 76 -8.38 3.72 -0.24
C LEU A 76 -9.82 4.09 0.10
N ASP A 77 -10.74 3.76 -0.81
CA ASP A 77 -12.17 3.87 -0.55
C ASP A 77 -12.67 2.54 0.01
N VAL A 78 -12.96 2.51 1.31
CA VAL A 78 -13.39 1.28 1.99
C VAL A 78 -14.84 0.91 1.71
N THR A 79 -15.61 1.80 1.09
CA THR A 79 -16.99 1.52 0.72
C THR A 79 -17.07 0.49 -0.40
N ASN A 80 -16.17 0.58 -1.37
CA ASN A 80 -16.12 -0.31 -2.53
C ASN A 80 -14.75 -0.96 -2.74
N TRP A 81 -13.81 -0.76 -1.82
CA TRP A 81 -12.45 -1.31 -1.86
C TRP A 81 -11.68 -0.90 -3.12
N THR A 82 -11.82 0.35 -3.51
CA THR A 82 -11.08 0.94 -4.63
C THR A 82 -9.83 1.64 -4.12
N VAL A 83 -8.70 1.41 -4.79
CA VAL A 83 -7.41 2.01 -4.47
C VAL A 83 -7.02 2.96 -5.60
N ARG A 84 -6.65 4.18 -5.26
CA ARG A 84 -6.08 5.14 -6.21
C ARG A 84 -4.68 5.50 -5.78
N ILE A 85 -3.73 5.40 -6.71
CA ILE A 85 -2.32 5.67 -6.47
C ILE A 85 -1.85 6.72 -7.48
N GLU A 86 -1.19 7.76 -6.97
CA GLU A 86 -0.57 8.80 -7.77
C GLU A 86 0.93 8.83 -7.49
N ALA A 87 1.74 8.95 -8.53
CA ALA A 87 3.19 9.04 -8.38
C ALA A 87 3.76 9.95 -9.46
N ASP A 88 4.91 10.55 -9.17
CA ASP A 88 5.63 11.39 -10.11
C ASP A 88 6.98 10.76 -10.41
N ALA A 89 7.16 10.36 -11.66
CA ALA A 89 8.40 9.80 -12.18
C ALA A 89 9.11 10.80 -13.06
N LYS A 90 10.29 10.44 -13.52
CA LYS A 90 11.03 11.20 -14.53
C LYS A 90 11.27 10.30 -15.74
N ASP A 91 11.12 10.90 -16.94
CA ASP A 91 11.47 10.21 -18.18
C ASP A 91 13.00 10.20 -18.39
N PRO A 92 13.53 9.53 -19.41
CA PRO A 92 14.98 9.51 -19.66
C PRO A 92 15.59 10.88 -19.86
N SER A 93 14.81 11.89 -20.27
CA SER A 93 15.29 13.27 -20.44
C SER A 93 15.27 14.06 -19.12
N GLY A 94 14.76 13.50 -18.02
CA GLY A 94 14.63 14.16 -16.74
C GLY A 94 13.35 14.96 -16.57
N SER A 95 12.44 14.95 -17.55
CA SER A 95 11.16 15.65 -17.48
C SER A 95 10.18 14.88 -16.58
N PRO A 96 9.35 15.60 -15.78
CA PRO A 96 8.39 14.93 -14.90
C PRO A 96 7.31 14.23 -15.71
N VAL A 97 6.97 13.01 -15.29
CA VAL A 97 5.86 12.21 -15.85
C VAL A 97 4.98 11.75 -14.72
N HIS A 98 3.70 12.10 -14.79
CA HIS A 98 2.73 11.69 -13.78
C HIS A 98 2.22 10.28 -14.07
N ILE A 99 2.20 9.45 -13.03
CA ILE A 99 1.64 8.09 -13.07
C ILE A 99 0.38 8.09 -12.22
N SER A 100 -0.71 7.61 -12.78
CA SER A 100 -1.98 7.43 -12.09
C SER A 100 -2.42 5.97 -12.23
N ALA A 101 -2.79 5.36 -11.12
CA ALA A 101 -3.27 3.99 -11.10
C ALA A 101 -4.54 3.89 -10.26
N GLU A 102 -5.46 3.07 -10.72
CA GLU A 102 -6.70 2.80 -10.01
C GLU A 102 -7.00 1.30 -10.08
N GLY A 103 -7.31 0.71 -8.95
CA GLY A 103 -7.57 -0.71 -8.88
C GLY A 103 -8.53 -1.09 -7.78
N LYS A 104 -8.84 -2.37 -7.73
CA LYS A 104 -9.70 -2.96 -6.72
C LYS A 104 -8.88 -3.83 -5.79
N LEU A 105 -9.12 -3.68 -4.50
CA LEU A 105 -8.51 -4.50 -3.47
C LEU A 105 -9.41 -5.71 -3.22
N ASP A 106 -8.88 -6.91 -3.45
CA ASP A 106 -9.56 -8.18 -3.27
C ASP A 106 -8.88 -9.03 -2.21
N ASP A 107 -9.56 -10.07 -1.76
CA ASP A 107 -9.07 -11.03 -0.76
C ASP A 107 -8.67 -10.37 0.56
N ILE A 108 -9.49 -9.45 1.03
CA ILE A 108 -9.22 -8.62 2.21
C ILE A 108 -9.01 -9.44 3.48
N GLY A 109 -9.68 -10.59 3.59
CA GLY A 109 -9.51 -11.52 4.69
C GLY A 109 -8.22 -12.35 4.63
N SER A 110 -7.50 -12.32 3.52
CA SER A 110 -6.24 -13.02 3.33
C SER A 110 -5.05 -12.13 3.64
N TYR A 111 -3.94 -12.73 4.07
CA TYR A 111 -2.67 -12.04 4.15
C TYR A 111 -2.18 -11.64 2.74
N HIS A 112 -2.40 -12.52 1.75
CA HIS A 112 -2.04 -12.28 0.35
C HIS A 112 -3.15 -11.59 -0.41
N ARG A 113 -3.45 -10.36 -0.02
CA ARG A 113 -4.42 -9.50 -0.70
C ARG A 113 -3.95 -9.14 -2.08
N LYS A 114 -4.88 -8.84 -2.97
CA LYS A 114 -4.58 -8.49 -4.37
C LYS A 114 -5.13 -7.13 -4.73
N ILE A 115 -4.38 -6.40 -5.55
CA ILE A 115 -4.86 -5.18 -6.18
C ILE A 115 -4.75 -5.39 -7.69
N THR A 116 -5.88 -5.23 -8.39
CA THR A 116 -5.97 -5.39 -9.84
C THR A 116 -6.60 -4.13 -10.42
N GLY A 117 -6.00 -3.57 -11.46
CA GLY A 117 -6.53 -2.34 -12.02
C GLY A 117 -5.80 -1.87 -13.26
N THR A 118 -5.90 -0.58 -13.52
CA THR A 118 -5.33 0.09 -14.69
C THR A 118 -4.41 1.21 -14.26
N TRP A 119 -3.46 1.54 -15.14
CA TRP A 119 -2.51 2.63 -14.92
C TRP A 119 -2.41 3.50 -16.16
N ARG A 120 -1.98 4.75 -15.96
CA ARG A 120 -1.67 5.72 -17.02
C ARG A 120 -0.38 6.44 -16.71
N GLN A 121 0.42 6.65 -17.75
CA GLN A 121 1.66 7.41 -17.68
C GLN A 121 1.77 8.19 -18.98
N GLY A 122 1.41 9.49 -18.96
CA GLY A 122 1.31 10.29 -20.17
C GLY A 122 0.26 9.71 -21.13
N ALA A 123 0.65 9.40 -22.36
CA ALA A 123 -0.21 8.77 -23.36
C ALA A 123 -0.26 7.24 -23.23
N ALA A 124 0.65 6.65 -22.46
CA ALA A 124 0.68 5.21 -22.22
C ALA A 124 -0.35 4.80 -21.18
N LYS A 125 -0.93 3.62 -21.38
CA LYS A 125 -1.89 3.03 -20.45
C LYS A 125 -1.82 1.52 -20.52
N GLY A 126 -2.34 0.86 -19.48
CA GLY A 126 -2.38 -0.58 -19.41
C GLY A 126 -3.01 -1.05 -18.10
N ASP A 127 -2.77 -2.28 -17.78
CA ASP A 127 -3.26 -2.88 -16.55
C ASP A 127 -2.10 -3.30 -15.63
N PHE A 128 -2.45 -3.62 -14.39
CA PHE A 128 -1.51 -4.15 -13.41
C PHE A 128 -2.22 -5.08 -12.45
N ARG A 129 -1.45 -5.95 -11.84
CA ARG A 129 -1.89 -6.77 -10.72
C ARG A 129 -0.72 -6.99 -9.77
N VAL A 130 -0.98 -6.83 -8.50
CA VAL A 130 0.02 -7.06 -7.44
C VAL A 130 -0.64 -7.82 -6.30
N THR A 131 0.16 -8.66 -5.64
CA THR A 131 -0.26 -9.44 -4.49
C THR A 131 0.66 -9.11 -3.33
N ARG A 132 0.11 -8.95 -2.14
CA ARG A 132 0.91 -8.71 -0.93
C ARG A 132 1.70 -9.96 -0.57
N ASP A 133 2.99 -9.78 -0.40
CA ASP A 133 3.92 -10.85 -0.01
C ASP A 133 3.72 -11.30 1.43
#